data_675acbea57e17d59fc2bc4b5700b8513
#
_entry.id   675acbea57e17d59fc2bc4b5700b8513
#
_cell.length_a   1.000
_cell.length_b   1.000
_cell.length_c   1.000
_cell.angle_alpha   90.00
_cell.angle_beta   90.00
_cell.angle_gamma   90.00
#
_symmetry.space_group_name_H-M   'P 1'
#
loop_
_entity.id
_entity.type
_entity.pdbx_description
1 polymer ?
#
loop_
_entity_poly.entity_id
_entity_poly.type
_entity_poly.pdbx_seq_one_letter_code
_entity_poly.pdbx_strand_id
1 'polypeptide(L)'
;MSNQLEKIKELIERRAVARIGGGEKAIAKQHEKGKYTARERIAMLLDEGSFEEMDMFVEHRCTNFGMEKKHYPGDGVVTGCGTIEGRLVYIFAQDFTVSAGSLSETMSLKICKIMDQAMKMGAPCIG
;
A
#
# COMPACT_ATOMS: atom_id res chain seq x y z
N MET A 1 21.89 9.23 21.64
CA MET A 1 21.43 7.82 21.57
C MET A 1 19.93 7.69 21.81
N SER A 2 19.33 8.38 22.79
CA SER A 2 17.87 8.35 23.03
C SER A 2 17.06 8.76 21.79
N ASN A 3 17.43 9.82 21.12
CA ASN A 3 16.72 10.35 19.95
C ASN A 3 16.66 9.35 18.76
N GLN A 4 17.70 8.57 18.53
CA GLN A 4 17.72 7.59 17.44
C GLN A 4 16.79 6.39 17.72
N LEU A 5 16.77 5.89 18.94
CA LEU A 5 15.87 4.80 19.36
C LEU A 5 14.40 5.24 19.30
N GLU A 6 14.11 6.48 19.69
CA GLU A 6 12.77 7.06 19.59
C GLU A 6 12.32 7.17 18.14
N LYS A 7 13.19 7.60 17.22
CA LYS A 7 12.91 7.66 15.78
C LYS A 7 12.66 6.27 15.17
N ILE A 8 13.39 5.27 15.60
CA ILE A 8 13.17 3.88 15.17
C ILE A 8 11.81 3.37 15.65
N LYS A 9 11.44 3.63 16.91
CA LYS A 9 10.13 3.27 17.45
C LYS A 9 9.00 3.95 16.68
N GLU A 10 9.12 5.27 16.45
CA GLU A 10 8.16 6.02 15.64
C GLU A 10 7.99 5.42 14.23
N LEU A 11 9.07 5.02 13.58
CA LEU A 11 9.02 4.38 12.28
C LEU A 11 8.26 3.04 12.31
N ILE A 12 8.52 2.22 13.33
CA ILE A 12 7.84 0.94 13.52
C ILE A 12 6.33 1.16 13.71
N GLU A 13 5.95 2.13 14.54
CA GLU A 13 4.55 2.48 14.78
C GLU A 13 3.86 2.99 13.51
N ARG A 14 4.49 3.88 12.76
CA ARG A 14 3.96 4.37 11.48
C ARG A 14 3.78 3.26 10.45
N ARG A 15 4.72 2.32 10.39
CA ARG A 15 4.58 1.12 9.53
C ARG A 15 3.40 0.24 9.96
N ALA A 16 3.20 0.04 11.24
CA ALA A 16 2.06 -0.72 11.75
C ALA A 16 0.73 -0.05 11.35
N VAL A 17 0.61 1.26 11.53
CA VAL A 17 -0.58 2.04 11.11
C VAL A 17 -0.81 1.92 9.59
N ALA A 18 0.23 2.07 8.78
CA ALA A 18 0.13 1.96 7.32
C ALA A 18 -0.37 0.58 6.87
N ARG A 19 0.00 -0.49 7.57
CA ARG A 19 -0.41 -1.86 7.25
C ARG A 19 -1.88 -2.15 7.56
N ILE A 20 -2.50 -1.40 8.46
CA ILE A 20 -3.92 -1.57 8.83
C ILE A 20 -4.86 -0.93 7.79
N GLY A 21 -4.35 -0.05 6.92
CA GLY A 21 -5.16 0.61 5.90
C GLY A 21 -6.32 1.41 6.49
N GLY A 22 -7.55 1.02 6.19
CA GLY A 22 -8.77 1.66 6.71
C GLY A 22 -9.12 1.31 8.15
N GLY A 23 -8.29 0.52 8.84
CA GLY A 23 -8.48 0.08 10.22
C GLY A 23 -9.13 -1.29 10.37
N GLU A 24 -9.02 -1.86 11.57
CA GLU A 24 -9.48 -3.23 11.87
C GLU A 24 -10.95 -3.46 11.56
N LYS A 25 -11.82 -2.47 11.84
CA LYS A 25 -13.26 -2.56 11.54
C LYS A 25 -13.54 -2.67 10.04
N ALA A 26 -12.79 -1.94 9.22
CA ALA A 26 -12.93 -1.98 7.77
C ALA A 26 -12.40 -3.32 7.21
N ILE A 27 -11.32 -3.84 7.77
CA ILE A 27 -10.77 -5.16 7.45
C ILE A 27 -11.79 -6.25 7.78
N ALA A 28 -12.35 -6.24 8.99
CA ALA A 28 -13.38 -7.20 9.41
C ALA A 28 -14.58 -7.20 8.46
N LYS A 29 -15.08 -6.01 8.09
CA LYS A 29 -16.18 -5.87 7.13
C LYS A 29 -15.82 -6.39 5.72
N GLN A 30 -14.56 -6.31 5.31
CA GLN A 30 -14.09 -6.88 4.05
C GLN A 30 -14.11 -8.41 4.11
N HIS A 31 -13.65 -8.99 5.22
CA HIS A 31 -13.67 -10.44 5.46
C HIS A 31 -15.09 -11.00 5.57
N GLU A 32 -16.01 -10.31 6.23
CA GLU A 32 -17.45 -10.69 6.29
C GLU A 32 -18.07 -10.85 4.90
N LYS A 33 -17.59 -10.09 3.92
CA LYS A 33 -18.01 -10.21 2.52
C LYS A 33 -17.28 -11.31 1.75
N GLY A 34 -16.46 -12.11 2.40
CA GLY A 34 -15.64 -13.16 1.79
C GLY A 34 -14.50 -12.62 0.91
N LYS A 35 -14.03 -11.38 1.17
CA LYS A 35 -12.98 -10.73 0.38
C LYS A 35 -11.73 -10.53 1.21
N TYR A 36 -10.58 -10.72 0.57
CA TYR A 36 -9.27 -10.43 1.15
C TYR A 36 -8.92 -8.95 1.07
N THR A 37 -8.04 -8.50 1.96
CA THR A 37 -7.43 -7.17 1.86
C THR A 37 -6.42 -7.11 0.72
N ALA A 38 -6.01 -5.88 0.33
CA ALA A 38 -4.97 -5.71 -0.67
C ALA A 38 -3.66 -6.42 -0.30
N ARG A 39 -3.23 -6.30 0.97
CA ARG A 39 -2.00 -6.93 1.47
C ARG A 39 -2.07 -8.44 1.50
N GLU A 40 -3.20 -9.01 1.88
CA GLU A 40 -3.43 -10.45 1.85
C GLU A 40 -3.35 -11.00 0.42
N ARG A 41 -3.97 -10.32 -0.55
CA ARG A 41 -3.90 -10.71 -1.96
C ARG A 41 -2.46 -10.67 -2.50
N ILE A 42 -1.68 -9.64 -2.15
CA ILE A 42 -0.27 -9.55 -2.51
C ILE A 42 0.52 -10.71 -1.90
N ALA A 43 0.31 -11.00 -0.61
CA ALA A 43 0.99 -12.09 0.09
C ALA A 43 0.67 -13.47 -0.50
N MET A 44 -0.56 -13.66 -1.00
CA MET A 44 -0.96 -14.92 -1.65
C MET A 44 -0.37 -15.09 -3.06
N LEU A 45 -0.11 -13.97 -3.76
CA LEU A 45 0.38 -13.98 -5.14
C LEU A 45 1.90 -14.11 -5.23
N LEU A 46 2.61 -13.40 -4.36
CA LEU A 46 4.08 -13.32 -4.41
C LEU A 46 4.74 -14.43 -3.59
N ASP A 47 5.97 -14.75 -3.97
CA ASP A 47 6.83 -15.64 -3.18
C ASP A 47 7.00 -15.12 -1.75
N GLU A 48 7.01 -16.01 -0.78
CA GLU A 48 7.11 -15.64 0.64
C GLU A 48 8.36 -14.79 0.91
N GLY A 49 8.16 -13.67 1.61
CA GLY A 49 9.24 -12.75 1.99
C GLY A 49 9.83 -11.92 0.83
N SER A 50 9.30 -12.03 -0.39
CA SER A 50 9.84 -11.32 -1.56
C SER A 50 9.30 -9.90 -1.73
N PHE A 51 8.21 -9.54 -1.05
CA PHE A 51 7.56 -8.25 -1.26
C PHE A 51 8.35 -7.09 -0.65
N GLU A 52 8.71 -6.14 -1.51
CA GLU A 52 9.31 -4.85 -1.13
C GLU A 52 8.32 -3.73 -1.44
N GLU A 53 7.74 -3.14 -0.40
CA GLU A 53 6.76 -2.07 -0.54
C GLU A 53 7.43 -0.73 -0.84
N MET A 54 6.83 0.04 -1.74
CA MET A 54 7.27 1.39 -2.10
C MET A 54 6.20 2.41 -1.76
N ASP A 55 6.64 3.60 -1.34
CA ASP A 55 5.76 4.74 -1.04
C ASP A 55 4.68 4.45 0.03
N MET A 56 5.03 3.67 1.05
CA MET A 56 4.12 3.26 2.14
C MET A 56 3.50 4.46 2.87
N PHE A 57 4.20 5.60 2.96
CA PHE A 57 3.79 6.76 3.74
C PHE A 57 3.24 7.91 2.91
N VAL A 58 3.12 7.74 1.60
CA VAL A 58 2.52 8.76 0.73
C VAL A 58 1.04 8.92 1.05
N GLU A 59 0.58 10.15 1.17
CA GLU A 59 -0.80 10.52 1.48
C GLU A 59 -1.37 11.44 0.40
N HIS A 60 -2.71 11.51 0.30
CA HIS A 60 -3.36 12.41 -0.64
C HIS A 60 -3.11 13.89 -0.30
N ARG A 61 -3.27 14.76 -1.29
CA ARG A 61 -3.13 16.22 -1.15
C ARG A 61 -4.48 16.96 -1.21
N CYS A 62 -5.58 16.24 -1.15
CA CYS A 62 -6.91 16.83 -1.24
C CYS A 62 -7.23 17.62 0.03
N THR A 63 -7.66 18.87 -0.15
CA THR A 63 -8.09 19.78 0.94
C THR A 63 -9.58 20.06 0.92
N ASN A 64 -10.31 19.64 -0.12
CA ASN A 64 -11.73 19.87 -0.28
C ASN A 64 -12.57 18.97 0.61
N PHE A 65 -13.75 19.42 1.01
CA PHE A 65 -14.74 18.65 1.78
C PHE A 65 -14.20 18.07 3.10
N GLY A 66 -13.28 18.76 3.76
CA GLY A 66 -12.70 18.34 5.03
C GLY A 66 -11.68 17.19 4.90
N MET A 67 -11.24 16.88 3.68
CA MET A 67 -10.25 15.81 3.43
C MET A 67 -8.87 16.11 4.01
N GLU A 68 -8.56 17.36 4.27
CA GLU A 68 -7.34 17.78 4.97
C GLU A 68 -7.20 17.17 6.38
N LYS A 69 -8.29 16.69 6.95
CA LYS A 69 -8.32 16.02 8.28
C LYS A 69 -8.27 14.51 8.21
N LYS A 70 -8.35 13.93 7.01
CA LYS A 70 -8.39 12.47 6.79
C LYS A 70 -7.19 12.04 5.97
N HIS A 71 -6.20 11.50 6.66
CA HIS A 71 -4.98 10.99 6.04
C HIS A 71 -4.86 9.48 6.25
N TYR A 72 -4.61 8.77 5.16
CA TYR A 72 -4.33 7.35 5.18
C TYR A 72 -2.95 7.10 4.58
N PRO A 73 -1.97 6.60 5.37
CA PRO A 73 -0.66 6.23 4.84
C PRO A 73 -0.79 5.23 3.69
N GLY A 74 -0.12 5.53 2.57
CA GLY A 74 -0.22 4.74 1.35
C GLY A 74 -1.35 5.13 0.40
N ASP A 75 -2.23 6.04 0.80
CA ASP A 75 -3.32 6.62 0.00
C ASP A 75 -4.23 5.58 -0.68
N GLY A 76 -4.52 4.48 0.01
CA GLY A 76 -5.45 3.45 -0.46
C GLY A 76 -4.93 2.55 -1.58
N VAL A 77 -3.64 2.57 -1.87
CA VAL A 77 -2.99 1.62 -2.77
C VAL A 77 -1.67 1.11 -2.21
N VAL A 78 -1.49 -0.19 -2.23
CA VAL A 78 -0.23 -0.84 -1.88
C VAL A 78 0.55 -1.08 -3.16
N THR A 79 1.76 -0.54 -3.23
CA THR A 79 2.63 -0.63 -4.41
C THR A 79 4.00 -1.19 -4.04
N GLY A 80 4.60 -1.91 -4.93
CA GLY A 80 5.94 -2.45 -4.71
C GLY A 80 6.35 -3.46 -5.76
N CYS A 81 7.35 -4.24 -5.42
CA CYS A 81 7.83 -5.34 -6.25
C CYS A 81 8.05 -6.60 -5.42
N GLY A 82 8.13 -7.71 -6.08
CA GLY A 82 8.43 -9.00 -5.50
C GLY A 82 8.73 -10.02 -6.58
N THR A 83 8.67 -11.29 -6.23
CA THR A 83 8.88 -12.36 -7.19
C THR A 83 7.68 -13.32 -7.24
N ILE A 84 7.45 -13.92 -8.40
CA ILE A 84 6.55 -15.06 -8.58
C ILE A 84 7.39 -16.18 -9.20
N GLU A 85 7.56 -17.27 -8.48
CA GLU A 85 8.45 -18.37 -8.89
C GLU A 85 9.86 -17.89 -9.27
N GLY A 86 10.40 -16.95 -8.47
CA GLY A 86 11.71 -16.35 -8.65
C GLY A 86 11.80 -15.25 -9.71
N ARG A 87 10.73 -14.97 -10.45
CA ARG A 87 10.71 -13.92 -11.48
C ARG A 87 10.23 -12.59 -10.92
N LEU A 88 10.99 -11.53 -11.18
CA LEU A 88 10.64 -10.18 -10.74
C LEU A 88 9.31 -9.71 -11.36
N VAL A 89 8.42 -9.21 -10.52
CA VAL A 89 7.19 -8.53 -10.92
C VAL A 89 7.00 -7.26 -10.11
N TYR A 90 6.34 -6.28 -10.70
CA TYR A 90 5.86 -5.08 -10.01
C TYR A 90 4.37 -5.20 -9.81
N ILE A 91 3.87 -4.71 -8.66
CA ILE A 91 2.49 -4.91 -8.27
C ILE A 91 1.91 -3.63 -7.66
N PHE A 92 0.65 -3.37 -7.95
CA PHE A 92 -0.16 -2.42 -7.21
C PHE A 92 -1.52 -3.06 -6.87
N ALA A 93 -1.99 -2.85 -5.66
CA ALA A 93 -3.29 -3.36 -5.22
C ALA A 93 -4.05 -2.26 -4.49
N GLN A 94 -5.21 -1.92 -5.02
CA GLN A 94 -6.10 -0.95 -4.38
C GLN A 94 -6.71 -1.53 -3.12
N ASP A 95 -6.65 -0.76 -2.04
CA ASP A 95 -7.20 -1.14 -0.74
C ASP A 95 -8.63 -0.64 -0.57
N PHE A 96 -9.59 -1.54 -0.70
CA PHE A 96 -11.01 -1.23 -0.54
C PHE A 96 -11.39 -0.86 0.90
N THR A 97 -10.53 -1.09 1.87
CA THR A 97 -10.74 -0.63 3.26
C THR A 97 -10.52 0.88 3.40
N VAL A 98 -9.84 1.50 2.44
CA VAL A 98 -9.62 2.94 2.36
C VAL A 98 -10.51 3.53 1.28
N SER A 99 -11.43 4.42 1.67
CA SER A 99 -12.32 5.15 0.76
C SER A 99 -12.99 4.30 -0.32
N ALA A 100 -13.31 3.04 -0.01
CA ALA A 100 -13.90 2.04 -0.92
C ALA A 100 -13.12 1.86 -2.24
N GLY A 101 -11.80 2.07 -2.23
CA GLY A 101 -10.94 1.92 -3.40
C GLY A 101 -11.06 3.05 -4.42
N SER A 102 -11.60 4.22 -4.03
CA SER A 102 -11.68 5.37 -4.93
C SER A 102 -10.31 5.90 -5.32
N LEU A 103 -10.16 6.30 -6.59
CA LEU A 103 -8.92 6.78 -7.14
C LEU A 103 -8.67 8.24 -6.77
N SER A 104 -7.52 8.54 -6.16
CA SER A 104 -7.00 9.89 -5.94
C SER A 104 -5.89 10.23 -6.93
N GLU A 105 -5.51 11.52 -6.99
CA GLU A 105 -4.34 11.94 -7.76
C GLU A 105 -3.06 11.25 -7.28
N THR A 106 -2.83 11.24 -5.97
CA THR A 106 -1.63 10.62 -5.38
C THR A 106 -1.59 9.10 -5.59
N MET A 107 -2.73 8.43 -5.48
CA MET A 107 -2.84 7.00 -5.81
C MET A 107 -2.46 6.74 -7.28
N SER A 108 -2.96 7.55 -8.20
CA SER A 108 -2.63 7.46 -9.63
C SER A 108 -1.14 7.64 -9.88
N LEU A 109 -0.50 8.61 -9.22
CA LEU A 109 0.94 8.84 -9.31
C LEU A 109 1.76 7.66 -8.77
N LYS A 110 1.33 7.04 -7.67
CA LYS A 110 1.95 5.82 -7.15
C LYS A 110 1.88 4.66 -8.15
N ILE A 111 0.72 4.45 -8.74
CA ILE A 111 0.51 3.40 -9.75
C ILE A 111 1.37 3.66 -10.99
N CYS A 112 1.37 4.89 -11.52
CA CYS A 112 2.20 5.26 -12.66
C CYS A 112 3.69 5.05 -12.38
N LYS A 113 4.17 5.40 -11.19
CA LYS A 113 5.55 5.16 -10.78
C LYS A 113 5.93 3.68 -10.82
N ILE A 114 5.07 2.81 -10.34
CA ILE A 114 5.29 1.35 -10.38
C ILE A 114 5.30 0.84 -11.82
N MET A 115 4.39 1.30 -12.66
CA MET A 115 4.37 0.94 -14.09
C MET A 115 5.63 1.38 -14.82
N ASP A 116 6.12 2.60 -14.55
CA ASP A 116 7.37 3.12 -15.12
C ASP A 116 8.58 2.30 -14.68
N GLN A 117 8.65 1.90 -13.41
CA GLN A 117 9.71 1.04 -12.91
C GLN A 117 9.67 -0.35 -13.54
N ALA A 118 8.49 -0.94 -13.68
CA ALA A 118 8.30 -2.22 -14.35
C ALA A 118 8.80 -2.16 -15.80
N MET A 119 8.48 -1.09 -16.51
CA MET A 119 8.93 -0.86 -17.89
C MET A 119 10.46 -0.74 -17.97
N LYS A 120 11.09 0.02 -17.07
CA LYS A 120 12.55 0.18 -17.03
C LYS A 120 13.28 -1.12 -16.76
N MET A 121 12.71 -1.97 -15.91
CA MET A 121 13.30 -3.26 -15.54
C MET A 121 12.93 -4.39 -16.51
N GLY A 122 12.02 -4.16 -17.45
CA GLY A 122 11.52 -5.19 -18.35
C GLY A 122 10.73 -6.28 -17.63
N ALA A 123 10.08 -5.94 -16.51
CA ALA A 123 9.31 -6.85 -15.67
C ALA A 123 7.80 -6.66 -15.87
N PRO A 124 6.98 -7.71 -15.66
CA PRO A 124 5.52 -7.58 -15.67
C PRO A 124 5.04 -6.63 -14.55
N CYS A 125 3.92 -5.93 -14.82
CA CYS A 125 3.20 -5.15 -13.82
C CYS A 125 1.80 -5.75 -13.65
N ILE A 126 1.44 -6.06 -12.40
CA ILE A 126 0.16 -6.68 -12.04
C ILE A 126 -0.64 -5.71 -11.18
N GLY A 127 -1.91 -5.51 -11.51
CA GLY A 127 -2.83 -4.67 -10.76
C GLY A 127 -4.14 -5.36 -10.41
#